data_a3fb344600d77939e057c4399dc6d365
#
_entry.id   a3fb344600d77939e057c4399dc6d365
#
_cell.length_a   1.000
_cell.length_b   1.000
_cell.length_c   1.000
_cell.angle_alpha   90.00
_cell.angle_beta   90.00
_cell.angle_gamma   90.00
#
_symmetry.space_group_name_H-M   'P 1'
#
loop_
_entity.id
_entity.type
_entity.pdbx_description
1 polymer ?
#
loop_
_entity_poly.entity_id
_entity_poly.type
_entity_poly.pdbx_seq_one_letter_code
_entity_poly.pdbx_strand_id
1 'polypeptide(L)'
;MTLRLRAARPEDIEPLYEMAKLTGGGFTNLPADRNALEAKLARAQAAFARDDDELGDDQFVLVLENTENGQVRGTCQLFTQVGQQWPFYSYRLTTLTQHSQELDRTVRAELLSLVTDLEGSSEVGGLFLHPNERAGGLGLLLARSRYLFIAMHRLRFAPRILAELRGIIDDAGGSPFWDGVAGRFFGMSFQEADYFNAINGNQFIADLMPKHPVYVAMLDEAARK
;
A
#
# COMPACT_ATOMS: atom_id res chain seq x y z
N MET A 1 26.53 13.68 -10.07
CA MET A 1 25.49 12.63 -10.10
C MET A 1 24.16 13.30 -10.39
N THR A 2 23.61 13.05 -11.56
CA THR A 2 22.30 13.60 -11.98
C THR A 2 21.28 12.48 -11.92
N LEU A 3 20.19 12.70 -11.19
CA LEU A 3 19.07 11.76 -11.05
C LEU A 3 17.83 12.29 -11.77
N ARG A 4 17.12 11.44 -12.47
CA ARG A 4 15.83 11.75 -13.07
C ARG A 4 14.77 10.73 -12.68
N LEU A 5 13.54 11.21 -12.63
CA LEU A 5 12.37 10.36 -12.54
C LEU A 5 11.82 10.13 -13.96
N ARG A 6 11.50 8.86 -14.27
CA ARG A 6 10.91 8.49 -15.55
C ARG A 6 9.90 7.36 -15.39
N ALA A 7 9.08 7.14 -16.38
CA ALA A 7 8.26 5.93 -16.49
C ALA A 7 9.16 4.69 -16.45
N ALA A 8 8.72 3.67 -15.74
CA ALA A 8 9.38 2.37 -15.74
C ALA A 8 9.21 1.71 -17.13
N ARG A 9 10.20 0.91 -17.53
CA ARG A 9 10.27 0.18 -18.80
C ARG A 9 10.37 -1.32 -18.54
N PRO A 10 10.09 -2.18 -19.52
CA PRO A 10 10.26 -3.63 -19.36
C PRO A 10 11.68 -4.02 -18.92
N GLU A 11 12.71 -3.29 -19.37
CA GLU A 11 14.11 -3.54 -19.04
C GLU A 11 14.45 -3.25 -17.58
N ASP A 12 13.58 -2.54 -16.85
CA ASP A 12 13.78 -2.24 -15.42
C ASP A 12 13.41 -3.40 -14.48
N ILE A 13 12.99 -4.54 -15.03
CA ILE A 13 12.56 -5.69 -14.22
C ILE A 13 13.64 -6.17 -13.25
N GLU A 14 14.90 -6.30 -13.70
CA GLU A 14 15.97 -6.80 -12.84
C GLU A 14 16.29 -5.82 -11.68
N PRO A 15 16.50 -4.53 -11.91
CA PRO A 15 16.70 -3.60 -10.81
C PRO A 15 15.49 -3.49 -9.87
N LEU A 16 14.26 -3.61 -10.38
CA LEU A 16 13.05 -3.65 -9.53
C LEU A 16 13.01 -4.93 -8.68
N TYR A 17 13.33 -6.08 -9.26
CA TYR A 17 13.40 -7.36 -8.55
C TYR A 17 14.49 -7.34 -7.46
N GLU A 18 15.68 -6.80 -7.74
CA GLU A 18 16.73 -6.66 -6.73
C GLU A 18 16.31 -5.71 -5.60
N MET A 19 15.64 -4.60 -5.91
CA MET A 19 15.09 -3.71 -4.89
C MET A 19 13.98 -4.39 -4.08
N ALA A 20 13.13 -5.21 -4.71
CA ALA A 20 12.08 -5.97 -4.04
C ALA A 20 12.65 -6.90 -2.96
N LYS A 21 13.74 -7.59 -3.24
CA LYS A 21 14.44 -8.43 -2.23
C LYS A 21 14.95 -7.65 -1.03
N LEU A 22 15.33 -6.39 -1.23
CA LEU A 22 15.80 -5.51 -0.15
C LEU A 22 14.69 -4.98 0.76
N THR A 23 13.41 -5.18 0.41
CA THR A 23 12.29 -4.73 1.27
C THR A 23 12.10 -5.57 2.52
N GLY A 24 12.65 -6.77 2.55
CA GLY A 24 12.51 -7.71 3.67
C GLY A 24 11.15 -8.39 3.76
N GLY A 25 10.36 -8.36 2.69
CA GLY A 25 8.98 -8.87 2.67
C GLY A 25 7.94 -7.83 3.13
N GLY A 26 6.66 -8.14 2.99
CA GLY A 26 5.55 -7.27 3.40
C GLY A 26 5.43 -5.97 2.61
N PHE A 27 5.99 -5.90 1.42
CA PHE A 27 5.89 -4.74 0.53
C PHE A 27 5.15 -5.14 -0.76
N THR A 28 3.84 -5.34 -0.62
CA THR A 28 2.95 -5.85 -1.68
C THR A 28 3.04 -5.08 -2.99
N ASN A 29 3.32 -3.78 -2.91
CA ASN A 29 3.47 -2.94 -4.10
C ASN A 29 4.77 -3.22 -4.89
N LEU A 30 5.76 -3.89 -4.29
CA LEU A 30 7.00 -4.31 -4.97
C LEU A 30 7.31 -5.77 -4.58
N PRO A 31 6.57 -6.76 -5.11
CA PRO A 31 6.78 -8.16 -4.77
C PRO A 31 8.10 -8.68 -5.33
N ALA A 32 8.79 -9.53 -4.58
CA ALA A 32 10.00 -10.23 -5.04
C ALA A 32 9.64 -11.44 -5.92
N ASP A 33 8.78 -11.22 -6.92
CA ASP A 33 8.33 -12.19 -7.91
C ASP A 33 8.40 -11.57 -9.31
N ARG A 34 9.13 -12.22 -10.24
CA ARG A 34 9.35 -11.69 -11.59
C ARG A 34 8.06 -11.61 -12.40
N ASN A 35 7.22 -12.65 -12.33
CA ASN A 35 5.99 -12.68 -13.11
C ASN A 35 5.03 -11.57 -12.67
N ALA A 36 4.92 -11.35 -11.36
CA ALA A 36 4.13 -10.25 -10.80
C ALA A 36 4.68 -8.87 -11.19
N LEU A 37 6.02 -8.72 -11.23
CA LEU A 37 6.64 -7.47 -11.68
C LEU A 37 6.47 -7.25 -13.19
N GLU A 38 6.58 -8.29 -14.03
CA GLU A 38 6.30 -8.21 -15.46
C GLU A 38 4.87 -7.78 -15.74
N ALA A 39 3.90 -8.40 -15.08
CA ALA A 39 2.48 -8.03 -15.21
C ALA A 39 2.25 -6.56 -14.79
N LYS A 40 2.90 -6.13 -13.71
CA LYS A 40 2.85 -4.75 -13.22
C LYS A 40 3.45 -3.75 -14.20
N LEU A 41 4.61 -4.07 -14.79
CA LEU A 41 5.25 -3.24 -15.81
C LEU A 41 4.40 -3.16 -17.09
N ALA A 42 3.82 -4.28 -17.54
CA ALA A 42 2.94 -4.30 -18.71
C ALA A 42 1.69 -3.42 -18.48
N ARG A 43 1.08 -3.49 -17.30
CA ARG A 43 -0.04 -2.62 -16.92
C ARG A 43 0.37 -1.14 -16.91
N ALA A 44 1.55 -0.82 -16.38
CA ALA A 44 2.06 0.53 -16.39
C ALA A 44 2.33 1.04 -17.81
N GLN A 45 2.90 0.22 -18.69
CA GLN A 45 3.10 0.58 -20.09
C GLN A 45 1.78 0.88 -20.80
N ALA A 46 0.76 0.05 -20.60
CA ALA A 46 -0.58 0.29 -21.15
C ALA A 46 -1.17 1.61 -20.64
N ALA A 47 -1.00 1.91 -19.34
CA ALA A 47 -1.46 3.16 -18.75
C ALA A 47 -0.75 4.39 -19.35
N PHE A 48 0.57 4.31 -19.56
CA PHE A 48 1.32 5.40 -20.20
C PHE A 48 0.99 5.57 -21.70
N ALA A 49 0.57 4.50 -22.37
CA ALA A 49 0.23 4.52 -23.81
C ALA A 49 -1.19 5.02 -24.09
N ARG A 50 -2.03 5.21 -23.08
CA ARG A 50 -3.38 5.76 -23.28
C ARG A 50 -3.31 7.22 -23.72
N ASP A 51 -4.03 7.57 -24.77
CA ASP A 51 -4.11 8.93 -25.32
C ASP A 51 -5.22 9.79 -24.69
N ASP A 52 -6.12 9.18 -23.91
CA ASP A 52 -7.20 9.87 -23.21
C ASP A 52 -6.79 10.27 -21.78
N ASP A 53 -7.47 11.31 -21.26
CA ASP A 53 -7.31 11.79 -19.89
C ASP A 53 -8.47 11.37 -18.98
N GLU A 54 -9.21 10.31 -19.35
CA GLU A 54 -10.31 9.83 -18.54
C GLU A 54 -9.83 9.01 -17.34
N LEU A 55 -10.57 9.11 -16.23
CA LEU A 55 -10.35 8.30 -15.05
C LEU A 55 -10.65 6.82 -15.36
N GLY A 56 -9.65 5.98 -15.22
CA GLY A 56 -9.73 4.53 -15.47
C GLY A 56 -9.04 3.75 -14.35
N ASP A 57 -8.94 2.43 -14.50
CA ASP A 57 -8.20 1.55 -13.59
C ASP A 57 -6.73 1.42 -14.03
N ASP A 58 -5.99 2.52 -13.93
CA ASP A 58 -4.59 2.59 -14.35
C ASP A 58 -3.63 2.44 -13.18
N GLN A 59 -2.45 1.92 -13.49
CA GLN A 59 -1.31 1.89 -12.59
C GLN A 59 -0.10 2.52 -13.27
N PHE A 60 0.52 3.49 -12.63
CA PHE A 60 1.78 4.08 -13.09
C PHE A 60 2.91 3.62 -12.19
N VAL A 61 4.00 3.19 -12.81
CA VAL A 61 5.26 2.86 -12.13
C VAL A 61 6.32 3.83 -12.61
N LEU A 62 6.91 4.57 -11.68
CA LEU A 62 8.00 5.51 -11.92
C LEU A 62 9.27 4.97 -11.28
N VAL A 63 10.39 5.22 -11.92
CA VAL A 63 11.72 4.85 -11.41
C VAL A 63 12.66 6.06 -11.32
N LEU A 64 13.48 6.06 -10.29
CA LEU A 64 14.56 7.02 -10.10
C LEU A 64 15.83 6.44 -10.71
N GLU A 65 16.31 7.06 -11.77
CA GLU A 65 17.47 6.63 -12.55
C GLU A 65 18.63 7.59 -12.37
N ASN A 66 19.83 7.06 -12.19
CA ASN A 66 21.06 7.81 -12.32
C ASN A 66 21.42 7.93 -13.81
N THR A 67 21.40 9.15 -14.34
CA THR A 67 21.60 9.41 -15.79
C THR A 67 23.03 9.19 -16.27
N GLU A 68 24.00 9.12 -15.36
CA GLU A 68 25.41 8.94 -15.71
C GLU A 68 25.75 7.46 -16.01
N ASN A 69 25.04 6.53 -15.37
CA ASN A 69 25.31 5.10 -15.52
C ASN A 69 24.07 4.25 -15.81
N GLY A 70 22.88 4.84 -15.91
CA GLY A 70 21.61 4.17 -16.18
C GLY A 70 21.06 3.34 -15.02
N GLN A 71 21.67 3.35 -13.85
CA GLN A 71 21.19 2.55 -12.72
C GLN A 71 19.88 3.07 -12.15
N VAL A 72 18.91 2.18 -11.99
CA VAL A 72 17.67 2.45 -11.26
C VAL A 72 17.93 2.30 -9.76
N ARG A 73 17.62 3.36 -9.01
CA ARG A 73 17.95 3.48 -7.58
C ARG A 73 16.74 3.66 -6.66
N GLY A 74 15.57 3.79 -7.24
CA GLY A 74 14.32 3.91 -6.49
C GLY A 74 13.11 3.72 -7.39
N THR A 75 11.95 3.53 -6.77
CA THR A 75 10.67 3.41 -7.47
C THR A 75 9.56 4.04 -6.65
N CYS A 76 8.48 4.45 -7.31
CA CYS A 76 7.22 4.80 -6.69
C CYS A 76 6.07 4.50 -7.66
N GLN A 77 4.87 4.35 -7.11
CA GLN A 77 3.70 3.94 -7.87
C GLN A 77 2.52 4.85 -7.58
N LEU A 78 1.62 4.92 -8.56
CA LEU A 78 0.34 5.59 -8.45
C LEU A 78 -0.74 4.67 -9.02
N PHE A 79 -1.86 4.60 -8.33
CA PHE A 79 -3.06 3.91 -8.76
C PHE A 79 -4.15 4.96 -8.95
N THR A 80 -4.80 4.96 -10.07
CA THR A 80 -5.83 5.96 -10.38
C THR A 80 -7.11 5.72 -9.62
N GLN A 81 -7.44 4.44 -9.41
CA GLN A 81 -8.58 4.02 -8.58
C GLN A 81 -8.27 2.72 -7.85
N VAL A 82 -8.53 2.67 -6.54
CA VAL A 82 -8.55 1.43 -5.77
C VAL A 82 -9.96 0.84 -5.73
N GLY A 83 -10.06 -0.48 -5.52
CA GLY A 83 -11.35 -1.15 -5.37
C GLY A 83 -12.07 -1.44 -6.68
N GLN A 84 -11.39 -1.46 -7.85
CA GLN A 84 -12.03 -1.69 -9.14
C GLN A 84 -12.18 -3.18 -9.48
N GLN A 85 -11.18 -3.98 -9.18
CA GLN A 85 -11.21 -5.44 -9.42
C GLN A 85 -11.71 -6.21 -8.20
N TRP A 86 -11.32 -5.75 -7.02
CA TRP A 86 -11.68 -6.30 -5.71
C TRP A 86 -12.05 -5.16 -4.78
N PRO A 87 -13.00 -5.34 -3.85
CA PRO A 87 -13.33 -4.32 -2.86
C PRO A 87 -12.11 -3.86 -2.09
N PHE A 88 -12.00 -2.55 -1.85
CA PHE A 88 -10.93 -1.98 -1.03
C PHE A 88 -11.37 -1.94 0.42
N TYR A 89 -10.99 -2.97 1.18
CA TYR A 89 -11.33 -3.09 2.58
C TYR A 89 -10.39 -2.29 3.48
N SER A 90 -10.97 -1.58 4.42
CA SER A 90 -10.24 -0.88 5.49
C SER A 90 -11.00 -0.96 6.81
N TYR A 91 -10.31 -0.71 7.93
CA TYR A 91 -10.96 -0.53 9.21
C TYR A 91 -11.10 0.95 9.52
N ARG A 92 -12.34 1.37 9.74
CA ARG A 92 -12.64 2.70 10.28
C ARG A 92 -12.59 2.64 11.79
N LEU A 93 -11.77 3.51 12.40
CA LEU A 93 -11.76 3.72 13.83
C LEU A 93 -12.90 4.68 14.19
N THR A 94 -13.84 4.23 15.00
CA THR A 94 -15.00 5.01 15.45
C THR A 94 -15.07 5.03 16.98
N THR A 95 -15.77 6.00 17.56
CA THR A 95 -15.96 6.13 19.00
C THR A 95 -17.41 5.92 19.37
N LEU A 96 -17.68 5.02 20.30
CA LEU A 96 -18.97 4.82 20.96
C LEU A 96 -18.91 5.35 22.39
N THR A 97 -19.84 6.24 22.75
CA THR A 97 -20.00 6.73 24.13
C THR A 97 -21.18 6.05 24.78
N GLN A 98 -20.98 5.47 25.93
CA GLN A 98 -22.00 4.80 26.74
C GLN A 98 -22.01 5.42 28.14
N HIS A 99 -23.20 5.59 28.71
CA HIS A 99 -23.39 6.13 30.06
C HIS A 99 -24.30 5.19 30.88
N SER A 100 -23.87 4.83 32.08
CA SER A 100 -24.70 4.15 33.08
C SER A 100 -25.10 5.15 34.15
N GLN A 101 -26.41 5.30 34.33
CA GLN A 101 -26.96 6.17 35.37
C GLN A 101 -26.71 5.58 36.78
N GLU A 102 -26.84 4.26 36.90
CA GLU A 102 -26.65 3.55 38.17
C GLU A 102 -25.22 3.65 38.68
N LEU A 103 -24.25 3.64 37.80
CA LEU A 103 -22.82 3.72 38.12
C LEU A 103 -22.28 5.15 38.08
N ASP A 104 -23.10 6.11 37.64
CA ASP A 104 -22.69 7.49 37.32
C ASP A 104 -21.39 7.53 36.51
N ARG A 105 -21.32 6.65 35.49
CA ARG A 105 -20.09 6.45 34.73
C ARG A 105 -20.33 6.53 33.23
N THR A 106 -19.51 7.36 32.58
CA THR A 106 -19.41 7.42 31.11
C THR A 106 -18.17 6.70 30.63
N VAL A 107 -18.33 5.81 29.65
CA VAL A 107 -17.24 5.10 29.00
C VAL A 107 -17.24 5.47 27.53
N ARG A 108 -16.08 5.79 27.01
CA ARG A 108 -15.83 5.94 25.56
C ARG A 108 -15.03 4.75 25.08
N ALA A 109 -15.58 4.00 24.15
CA ALA A 109 -14.95 2.86 23.55
C ALA A 109 -14.63 3.12 22.08
N GLU A 110 -13.43 2.76 21.65
CA GLU A 110 -13.05 2.75 20.25
C GLU A 110 -13.39 1.42 19.60
N LEU A 111 -13.89 1.48 18.37
CA LEU A 111 -14.34 0.35 17.58
C LEU A 111 -13.63 0.37 16.23
N LEU A 112 -13.16 -0.80 15.79
CA LEU A 112 -12.74 -1.05 14.42
C LEU A 112 -13.92 -1.62 13.63
N SER A 113 -14.39 -0.90 12.64
CA SER A 113 -15.47 -1.33 11.75
C SER A 113 -14.93 -1.55 10.35
N LEU A 114 -15.14 -2.75 9.79
CA LEU A 114 -14.75 -3.05 8.41
C LEU A 114 -15.63 -2.22 7.47
N VAL A 115 -15.00 -1.52 6.55
CA VAL A 115 -15.65 -0.61 5.58
C VAL A 115 -14.97 -0.68 4.21
N THR A 116 -15.67 -0.19 3.18
CA THR A 116 -15.16 -0.04 1.81
C THR A 116 -15.27 1.41 1.31
N ASP A 117 -15.41 2.37 2.20
CA ASP A 117 -15.68 3.77 1.89
C ASP A 117 -14.50 4.54 1.26
N LEU A 118 -13.35 3.90 1.15
CA LEU A 118 -12.19 4.42 0.42
C LEU A 118 -12.14 3.96 -1.04
N GLU A 119 -13.04 3.09 -1.49
CA GLU A 119 -13.14 2.69 -2.89
C GLU A 119 -13.26 3.88 -3.84
N GLY A 120 -12.72 3.72 -5.03
CA GLY A 120 -12.68 4.79 -6.03
C GLY A 120 -11.73 5.93 -5.71
N SER A 121 -10.97 5.88 -4.61
CA SER A 121 -9.87 6.82 -4.35
C SER A 121 -8.66 6.49 -5.22
N SER A 122 -7.87 7.50 -5.56
CA SER A 122 -6.51 7.25 -6.06
C SER A 122 -5.57 6.90 -4.90
N GLU A 123 -4.51 6.16 -5.20
CA GLU A 123 -3.50 5.80 -4.21
C GLU A 123 -2.10 6.20 -4.67
N VAL A 124 -1.29 6.71 -3.74
CA VAL A 124 0.16 6.87 -3.90
C VAL A 124 0.87 5.82 -3.05
N GLY A 125 1.50 4.85 -3.71
CA GLY A 125 2.12 3.70 -3.07
C GLY A 125 3.51 3.38 -3.61
N GLY A 126 3.99 2.17 -3.31
CA GLY A 126 5.19 1.57 -3.88
C GLY A 126 6.48 2.39 -3.73
N LEU A 127 6.57 3.26 -2.72
CA LEU A 127 7.73 4.14 -2.52
C LEU A 127 8.90 3.36 -1.92
N PHE A 128 9.90 3.11 -2.74
CA PHE A 128 11.15 2.49 -2.28
C PHE A 128 12.36 3.26 -2.82
N LEU A 129 13.34 3.49 -1.96
CA LEU A 129 14.64 4.07 -2.30
C LEU A 129 15.73 3.12 -1.81
N HIS A 130 16.66 2.80 -2.69
CA HIS A 130 17.78 1.92 -2.36
C HIS A 130 18.51 2.43 -1.11
N PRO A 131 18.88 1.57 -0.15
CA PRO A 131 19.49 1.97 1.11
C PRO A 131 20.68 2.92 0.96
N ASN A 132 21.54 2.71 -0.04
CA ASN A 132 22.69 3.53 -0.31
C ASN A 132 22.39 4.96 -0.79
N GLU A 133 21.11 5.21 -1.18
CA GLU A 133 20.63 6.51 -1.67
C GLU A 133 19.78 7.26 -0.63
N ARG A 134 19.63 6.73 0.57
CA ARG A 134 18.78 7.31 1.64
C ARG A 134 19.38 8.56 2.29
N ALA A 135 20.01 9.42 1.47
CA ALA A 135 20.60 10.68 1.89
C ALA A 135 20.24 11.78 0.87
N GLY A 136 20.55 13.04 1.18
CA GLY A 136 20.45 14.16 0.22
C GLY A 136 19.05 14.52 -0.25
N GLY A 137 17.98 14.11 0.44
CA GLY A 137 16.60 14.50 0.10
C GLY A 137 15.97 13.71 -1.04
N LEU A 138 16.62 12.65 -1.56
CA LEU A 138 16.11 11.85 -2.68
C LEU A 138 14.79 11.13 -2.38
N GLY A 139 14.60 10.67 -1.13
CA GLY A 139 13.31 10.12 -0.70
C GLY A 139 12.18 11.13 -0.81
N LEU A 140 12.45 12.39 -0.47
CA LEU A 140 11.47 13.47 -0.58
C LEU A 140 11.18 13.83 -2.05
N LEU A 141 12.20 13.85 -2.90
CA LEU A 141 12.05 14.03 -4.34
C LEU A 141 11.12 12.95 -4.90
N LEU A 142 11.41 11.68 -4.63
CA LEU A 142 10.64 10.54 -5.10
C LEU A 142 9.20 10.57 -4.55
N ALA A 143 9.01 10.93 -3.29
CA ALA A 143 7.70 11.06 -2.67
C ALA A 143 6.86 12.18 -3.31
N ARG A 144 7.43 13.35 -3.53
CA ARG A 144 6.73 14.54 -4.04
C ARG A 144 6.46 14.47 -5.54
N SER A 145 7.30 13.78 -6.31
CA SER A 145 7.10 13.62 -7.74
C SER A 145 5.78 12.93 -8.09
N ARG A 146 5.25 12.07 -7.22
CA ARG A 146 3.93 11.45 -7.38
C ARG A 146 2.83 12.51 -7.45
N TYR A 147 2.87 13.51 -6.57
CA TYR A 147 1.88 14.59 -6.56
C TYR A 147 2.03 15.53 -7.75
N LEU A 148 3.27 15.75 -8.22
CA LEU A 148 3.51 16.48 -9.44
C LEU A 148 2.93 15.74 -10.66
N PHE A 149 3.13 14.41 -10.73
CA PHE A 149 2.55 13.58 -11.78
C PHE A 149 1.01 13.64 -11.76
N ILE A 150 0.38 13.56 -10.58
CA ILE A 150 -1.07 13.72 -10.44
C ILE A 150 -1.52 15.10 -10.93
N ALA A 151 -0.79 16.17 -10.61
CA ALA A 151 -1.13 17.51 -11.06
C ALA A 151 -1.06 17.66 -12.59
N MET A 152 -0.09 17.02 -13.23
CA MET A 152 0.08 17.01 -14.70
C MET A 152 -1.02 16.19 -15.41
N HIS A 153 -1.55 15.15 -14.76
CA HIS A 153 -2.54 14.24 -15.32
C HIS A 153 -3.83 14.23 -14.48
N ARG A 154 -4.25 15.40 -14.01
CA ARG A 154 -5.29 15.53 -12.96
C ARG A 154 -6.60 14.80 -13.26
N LEU A 155 -7.03 14.79 -14.52
CA LEU A 155 -8.29 14.17 -14.93
C LEU A 155 -8.26 12.63 -14.85
N ARG A 156 -7.09 12.03 -14.87
CA ARG A 156 -6.88 10.58 -14.71
C ARG A 156 -6.89 10.11 -13.27
N PHE A 157 -7.02 11.02 -12.30
CA PHE A 157 -7.01 10.71 -10.86
C PHE A 157 -8.30 11.14 -10.17
N ALA A 158 -8.73 10.35 -9.19
CA ALA A 158 -9.89 10.64 -8.37
C ALA A 158 -9.73 11.93 -7.53
N PRO A 159 -10.84 12.52 -7.05
CA PRO A 159 -10.78 13.69 -6.17
C PRO A 159 -10.06 13.44 -4.84
N ARG A 160 -10.16 12.21 -4.34
CA ARG A 160 -9.55 11.76 -3.09
C ARG A 160 -8.33 10.91 -3.37
N ILE A 161 -7.23 11.20 -2.67
CA ILE A 161 -5.97 10.46 -2.76
C ILE A 161 -5.66 9.88 -1.39
N LEU A 162 -5.32 8.62 -1.33
CA LEU A 162 -4.88 7.93 -0.13
C LEU A 162 -3.41 7.49 -0.24
N ALA A 163 -2.81 7.24 0.89
CA ALA A 163 -1.52 6.59 1.02
C ALA A 163 -1.61 5.59 2.17
N GLU A 164 -1.30 4.34 1.88
CA GLU A 164 -1.19 3.31 2.90
C GLU A 164 0.20 3.38 3.53
N LEU A 165 0.24 3.53 4.84
CA LEU A 165 1.48 3.45 5.61
C LEU A 165 1.55 2.08 6.25
N ARG A 166 2.70 1.41 6.10
CA ARG A 166 2.93 0.11 6.70
C ARG A 166 2.83 0.22 8.22
N GLY A 167 2.05 -0.67 8.82
CA GLY A 167 1.94 -0.81 10.27
C GLY A 167 3.25 -1.33 10.89
N ILE A 168 3.24 -1.47 12.20
CA ILE A 168 4.37 -2.00 12.96
C ILE A 168 4.63 -3.45 12.56
N ILE A 169 5.88 -3.74 12.22
CA ILE A 169 6.41 -5.08 12.00
C ILE A 169 7.49 -5.30 13.05
N ASP A 170 7.41 -6.41 13.78
CA ASP A 170 8.40 -6.77 14.78
C ASP A 170 9.71 -7.29 14.15
N ASP A 171 10.73 -7.51 14.99
CA ASP A 171 12.05 -7.98 14.53
C ASP A 171 12.02 -9.38 13.90
N ALA A 172 10.97 -10.18 14.19
CA ALA A 172 10.74 -11.49 13.59
C ALA A 172 9.94 -11.42 12.27
N GLY A 173 9.49 -10.22 11.87
CA GLY A 173 8.67 -10.00 10.69
C GLY A 173 7.17 -10.22 10.91
N GLY A 174 6.73 -10.37 12.16
CA GLY A 174 5.34 -10.47 12.56
C GLY A 174 4.65 -9.11 12.57
N SER A 175 3.33 -9.10 12.45
CA SER A 175 2.50 -7.91 12.62
C SER A 175 1.63 -8.07 13.86
N PRO A 176 1.85 -7.29 14.92
CA PRO A 176 1.03 -7.39 16.14
C PRO A 176 -0.47 -7.19 15.87
N PHE A 177 -0.81 -6.32 14.91
CA PHE A 177 -2.20 -6.13 14.50
C PHE A 177 -2.76 -7.37 13.78
N TRP A 178 -1.99 -7.98 12.87
CA TRP A 178 -2.39 -9.21 12.21
C TRP A 178 -2.63 -10.32 13.23
N ASP A 179 -1.68 -10.54 14.13
CA ASP A 179 -1.74 -11.61 15.15
C ASP A 179 -2.90 -11.39 16.14
N GLY A 180 -3.15 -10.14 16.50
CA GLY A 180 -4.21 -9.77 17.45
C GLY A 180 -5.63 -9.78 16.86
N VAL A 181 -5.77 -9.56 15.55
CA VAL A 181 -7.07 -9.42 14.88
C VAL A 181 -7.27 -10.49 13.83
N ALA A 182 -6.55 -10.41 12.71
CA ALA A 182 -6.80 -11.21 11.52
C ALA A 182 -6.26 -12.63 11.62
N GLY A 183 -5.03 -12.82 12.07
CA GLY A 183 -4.33 -14.11 12.10
C GLY A 183 -5.09 -15.22 12.82
N ARG A 184 -5.94 -14.86 13.76
CA ARG A 184 -6.83 -15.79 14.48
C ARG A 184 -7.85 -16.49 13.57
N PHE A 185 -8.15 -15.94 12.41
CA PHE A 185 -9.13 -16.49 11.46
C PHE A 185 -8.49 -17.21 10.29
N PHE A 186 -7.21 -16.96 10.01
CA PHE A 186 -6.53 -17.45 8.82
C PHE A 186 -5.62 -18.64 9.08
N GLY A 187 -5.14 -18.82 10.31
CA GLY A 187 -4.19 -19.86 10.65
C GLY A 187 -2.85 -19.74 9.91
N MET A 188 -2.51 -18.52 9.49
CA MET A 188 -1.25 -18.20 8.83
C MET A 188 -0.61 -16.94 9.43
N SER A 189 0.72 -16.88 9.38
CA SER A 189 1.49 -15.72 9.80
C SER A 189 1.22 -14.51 8.89
N PHE A 190 1.60 -13.33 9.36
CA PHE A 190 1.53 -12.12 8.54
C PHE A 190 2.35 -12.25 7.24
N GLN A 191 3.54 -12.84 7.32
CA GLN A 191 4.42 -13.03 6.16
C GLN A 191 3.80 -13.96 5.12
N GLU A 192 3.19 -15.07 5.54
CA GLU A 192 2.49 -15.99 4.65
C GLU A 192 1.28 -15.33 3.99
N ALA A 193 0.51 -14.56 4.75
CA ALA A 193 -0.65 -13.84 4.24
C ALA A 193 -0.24 -12.73 3.26
N ASP A 194 0.82 -12.00 3.55
CA ASP A 194 1.37 -10.95 2.68
C ASP A 194 1.88 -11.53 1.35
N TYR A 195 2.63 -12.62 1.42
CA TYR A 195 3.09 -13.34 0.22
C TYR A 195 1.92 -13.88 -0.61
N PHE A 196 0.94 -14.49 0.05
CA PHE A 196 -0.26 -14.99 -0.62
C PHE A 196 -1.05 -13.86 -1.30
N ASN A 197 -1.21 -12.73 -0.61
CA ASN A 197 -1.87 -11.53 -1.13
C ASN A 197 -1.16 -10.97 -2.37
N ALA A 198 0.17 -10.93 -2.35
CA ALA A 198 0.95 -10.40 -3.47
C ALA A 198 0.74 -11.18 -4.80
N ILE A 199 0.37 -12.46 -4.70
CA ILE A 199 0.17 -13.36 -5.85
C ILE A 199 -1.31 -13.49 -6.22
N ASN A 200 -2.18 -13.66 -5.20
CA ASN A 200 -3.58 -14.07 -5.39
C ASN A 200 -4.59 -12.93 -5.18
N GLY A 201 -4.13 -11.75 -4.74
CA GLY A 201 -4.99 -10.64 -4.35
C GLY A 201 -5.57 -10.80 -2.95
N ASN A 202 -6.34 -9.81 -2.50
CA ASN A 202 -6.76 -9.65 -1.10
C ASN A 202 -8.15 -10.21 -0.77
N GLN A 203 -8.83 -10.84 -1.72
CA GLN A 203 -10.21 -11.31 -1.52
C GLN A 203 -10.32 -12.29 -0.34
N PHE A 204 -9.36 -13.20 -0.18
CA PHE A 204 -9.33 -14.16 0.92
C PHE A 204 -9.35 -13.48 2.30
N ILE A 205 -8.69 -12.32 2.42
CA ILE A 205 -8.70 -11.53 3.66
C ILE A 205 -10.13 -11.08 3.95
N ALA A 206 -10.80 -10.51 2.95
CA ALA A 206 -12.16 -10.03 3.07
C ALA A 206 -13.16 -11.15 3.40
N ASP A 207 -12.95 -12.35 2.87
CA ASP A 207 -13.85 -13.48 3.08
C ASP A 207 -13.89 -13.94 4.55
N LEU A 208 -12.74 -13.92 5.23
CA LEU A 208 -12.57 -14.43 6.58
C LEU A 208 -12.49 -13.36 7.67
N MET A 209 -12.26 -12.09 7.31
CA MET A 209 -12.20 -11.02 8.31
C MET A 209 -13.51 -10.81 9.05
N PRO A 210 -13.46 -10.46 10.35
CA PRO A 210 -14.65 -10.16 11.13
C PRO A 210 -15.50 -9.07 10.49
N LYS A 211 -16.80 -9.37 10.26
CA LYS A 211 -17.77 -8.42 9.70
C LYS A 211 -18.38 -7.49 10.75
N HIS A 212 -18.31 -7.87 12.03
CA HIS A 212 -18.81 -7.09 13.15
C HIS A 212 -17.73 -6.17 13.71
N PRO A 213 -18.10 -5.00 14.27
CA PRO A 213 -17.13 -4.11 14.92
C PRO A 213 -16.38 -4.79 16.05
N VAL A 214 -15.09 -4.53 16.15
CA VAL A 214 -14.20 -5.04 17.19
C VAL A 214 -13.87 -3.91 18.15
N TYR A 215 -14.09 -4.12 19.45
CA TYR A 215 -13.69 -3.18 20.49
C TYR A 215 -12.17 -3.16 20.62
N VAL A 216 -11.55 -1.98 20.40
CA VAL A 216 -10.08 -1.83 20.51
C VAL A 216 -9.58 -2.22 21.92
N ALA A 217 -10.36 -1.90 22.96
CA ALA A 217 -10.03 -2.24 24.34
C ALA A 217 -9.93 -3.76 24.62
N MET A 218 -10.50 -4.61 23.74
CA MET A 218 -10.43 -6.06 23.86
C MET A 218 -9.22 -6.66 23.13
N LEU A 219 -8.49 -5.87 22.38
CA LEU A 219 -7.25 -6.30 21.72
C LEU A 219 -6.09 -6.30 22.72
N ASP A 220 -5.10 -7.15 22.45
CA ASP A 220 -3.84 -7.16 23.19
C ASP A 220 -3.11 -5.82 23.05
N GLU A 221 -2.31 -5.45 24.05
CA GLU A 221 -1.61 -4.15 24.05
C GLU A 221 -0.71 -3.96 22.82
N ALA A 222 -0.08 -5.03 22.35
CA ALA A 222 0.77 -4.98 21.15
C ALA A 222 -0.03 -4.65 19.88
N ALA A 223 -1.26 -5.19 19.77
CA ALA A 223 -2.13 -4.95 18.61
C ALA A 223 -2.79 -3.56 18.62
N ARG A 224 -2.79 -2.86 19.76
CA ARG A 224 -3.38 -1.52 19.93
C ARG A 224 -2.42 -0.37 19.62
N LYS A 225 -1.12 -0.66 19.58
CA LYS A 225 -0.06 0.33 19.27
C LYS A 225 0.11 0.53 17.77
#